data_bf954494b4f1c5de19ee1feba0f0bdef
#
_entry.id   bf954494b4f1c5de19ee1feba0f0bdef
#
_cell.length_a   1.000
_cell.length_b   1.000
_cell.length_c   1.000
_cell.angle_alpha   90.00
_cell.angle_beta   90.00
_cell.angle_gamma   90.00
#
_symmetry.space_group_name_H-M   'P 1'
#
loop_
_entity.id
_entity.type
_entity.pdbx_description
1 polymer ?
#
loop_
_entity_poly.entity_id
_entity_poly.type
_entity_poly.pdbx_seq_one_letter_code
_entity_poly.pdbx_strand_id
1 'polypeptide(L)'
;KDGLRVTRSLYLELGRKNAKTTTCAAILLYMMVADGENNASVILSANSSKQASLCFEICSNLLKSIDPKDRYFKRYRDTIKFDRTVSKIKVVAADASKLDGENAHAFLTDELHEAPDGKVFGVLETSMGSRRQPLAMVATTAGFNLSSFCYEQRSYNIQVLNGLANDD
;
A
#
# COMPACT_ATOMS: atom_id res chain seq x y z
N LYS A 1 -20.44 -2.82 -15.86
CA LYS A 1 -20.03 -2.15 -15.32
C LYS A 1 -20.62 -2.19 -13.96
N ASP A 2 -19.94 -2.91 -13.11
CA ASP A 2 -20.45 -3.43 -11.85
C ASP A 2 -20.10 -2.54 -10.66
N GLY A 3 -19.70 -1.29 -10.93
CA GLY A 3 -19.26 -0.34 -9.88
C GLY A 3 -17.94 -0.73 -9.22
N LEU A 4 -17.18 -1.65 -9.83
CA LEU A 4 -15.87 -2.07 -9.33
C LEU A 4 -14.76 -1.22 -9.91
N ARG A 5 -13.67 -1.12 -9.16
CA ARG A 5 -12.45 -0.47 -9.60
C ARG A 5 -11.83 -1.22 -10.79
N VAL A 6 -11.44 -0.48 -11.80
CA VAL A 6 -10.72 -1.01 -12.97
C VAL A 6 -9.24 -1.23 -12.61
N THR A 7 -8.62 -0.26 -11.94
CA THR A 7 -7.20 -0.32 -11.57
C THR A 7 -7.03 -1.05 -10.25
N ARG A 8 -6.31 -2.17 -10.25
CA ARG A 8 -5.99 -2.97 -9.06
C ARG A 8 -4.52 -2.90 -8.65
N SER A 9 -3.69 -2.33 -9.50
CA SER A 9 -2.27 -2.12 -9.26
C SER A 9 -1.89 -0.66 -9.56
N LEU A 10 -1.08 -0.06 -8.71
CA LEU A 10 -0.53 1.28 -8.88
C LEU A 10 0.97 1.26 -8.65
N TYR A 11 1.74 1.47 -9.70
CA TYR A 11 3.20 1.65 -9.62
C TYR A 11 3.55 3.13 -9.77
N LEU A 12 4.01 3.74 -8.68
CA LEU A 12 4.31 5.17 -8.59
C LEU A 12 5.83 5.39 -8.50
N GLU A 13 6.45 5.72 -9.63
CA GLU A 13 7.85 6.09 -9.69
C GLU A 13 7.98 7.61 -9.80
N LEU A 14 8.43 8.25 -8.72
CA LEU A 14 8.61 9.69 -8.64
C LEU A 14 9.95 10.03 -7.99
N GLY A 15 10.59 11.07 -8.47
CA GLY A 15 11.79 11.63 -7.85
C GLY A 15 11.56 12.03 -6.39
N ARG A 16 12.63 12.16 -5.63
CA ARG A 16 12.57 12.62 -4.23
C ARG A 16 11.88 13.99 -4.14
N LYS A 17 11.18 14.25 -3.02
CA LYS A 17 10.47 15.52 -2.70
C LYS A 17 9.26 15.84 -3.60
N ASN A 18 8.69 14.87 -4.30
CA ASN A 18 7.48 15.01 -5.12
C ASN A 18 6.20 14.50 -4.42
N ALA A 19 6.11 14.66 -3.11
CA ALA A 19 4.93 14.31 -2.30
C ALA A 19 4.45 12.84 -2.43
N LYS A 20 5.32 11.92 -2.91
CA LYS A 20 5.01 10.50 -3.14
C LYS A 20 4.33 9.87 -1.91
N THR A 21 4.97 9.94 -0.76
CA THR A 21 4.48 9.33 0.49
C THR A 21 3.15 9.96 0.95
N THR A 22 2.97 11.27 0.79
CA THR A 22 1.72 11.97 1.13
C THR A 22 0.57 11.53 0.22
N THR A 23 0.83 11.39 -1.08
CA THR A 23 -0.15 10.89 -2.05
C THR A 23 -0.56 9.46 -1.71
N CYS A 24 0.41 8.59 -1.43
CA CYS A 24 0.13 7.21 -1.01
C CYS A 24 -0.69 7.17 0.29
N ALA A 25 -0.34 7.97 1.29
CA ALA A 25 -1.09 8.06 2.54
C ALA A 25 -2.56 8.44 2.31
N ALA A 26 -2.83 9.41 1.45
CA ALA A 26 -4.20 9.82 1.11
C ALA A 26 -4.99 8.68 0.43
N ILE A 27 -4.39 7.96 -0.51
CA ILE A 27 -5.02 6.81 -1.16
C ILE A 27 -5.30 5.68 -0.15
N LEU A 28 -4.36 5.37 0.73
CA LEU A 28 -4.54 4.34 1.74
C LEU A 28 -5.65 4.68 2.74
N LEU A 29 -5.78 5.96 3.12
CA LEU A 29 -6.89 6.42 3.94
C LEU A 29 -8.22 6.29 3.22
N TYR A 30 -8.28 6.62 1.92
CA TYR A 30 -9.46 6.38 1.10
C TYR A 30 -9.84 4.89 1.09
N MET A 31 -8.87 3.99 0.87
CA MET A 31 -9.08 2.54 0.88
C MET A 31 -9.62 2.02 2.22
N MET A 32 -9.22 2.61 3.34
CA MET A 32 -9.73 2.24 4.66
C MET A 32 -11.13 2.76 4.93
N VAL A 33 -11.45 3.98 4.47
CA VAL A 33 -12.62 4.73 4.96
C VAL A 33 -13.76 4.78 3.95
N ALA A 34 -13.46 4.91 2.65
CA ALA A 34 -14.41 5.35 1.64
C ALA A 34 -14.55 4.40 0.44
N ASP A 35 -13.76 3.36 0.34
CA ASP A 35 -13.80 2.41 -0.78
C ASP A 35 -14.99 1.43 -0.72
N GLY A 36 -15.81 1.49 0.33
CA GLY A 36 -17.00 0.65 0.47
C GLY A 36 -16.75 -0.77 0.97
N GLU A 37 -15.52 -1.10 1.36
CA GLU A 37 -15.15 -2.41 1.90
C GLU A 37 -15.26 -2.42 3.42
N ASN A 38 -16.04 -3.37 3.95
CA ASN A 38 -16.07 -3.61 5.39
C ASN A 38 -14.88 -4.46 5.83
N ASN A 39 -14.38 -4.22 7.04
CA ASN A 39 -13.23 -4.90 7.60
C ASN A 39 -12.00 -4.81 6.65
N ALA A 40 -11.80 -3.64 6.05
CA ALA A 40 -10.67 -3.40 5.18
C ALA A 40 -9.35 -3.45 5.97
N SER A 41 -8.43 -4.33 5.59
CA SER A 41 -7.08 -4.39 6.13
C SER A 41 -6.15 -3.68 5.14
N VAL A 42 -5.64 -2.52 5.52
CA VAL A 42 -4.69 -1.74 4.72
C VAL A 42 -3.30 -1.92 5.34
N ILE A 43 -2.33 -2.35 4.54
CA ILE A 43 -1.01 -2.74 5.02
C ILE A 43 0.06 -1.80 4.48
N LEU A 44 0.87 -1.27 5.38
CA LEU A 44 2.07 -0.49 5.07
C LEU A 44 3.30 -1.36 5.28
N SER A 45 4.03 -1.63 4.20
CA SER A 45 5.29 -2.35 4.22
C SER A 45 6.41 -1.48 3.65
N ALA A 46 7.55 -1.49 4.29
CA ALA A 46 8.79 -0.89 3.78
C ALA A 46 9.99 -1.66 4.33
N ASN A 47 11.13 -1.57 3.64
CA ASN A 47 12.35 -2.29 4.01
C ASN A 47 12.92 -1.88 5.38
N SER A 48 12.59 -0.71 5.87
CA SER A 48 12.90 -0.30 7.24
C SER A 48 11.64 0.13 7.98
N SER A 49 11.60 -0.17 9.28
CA SER A 49 10.52 0.30 10.16
C SER A 49 10.38 1.82 10.14
N LYS A 50 11.48 2.55 9.95
CA LYS A 50 11.47 4.02 9.87
C LYS A 50 10.73 4.54 8.63
N GLN A 51 10.90 3.90 7.48
CA GLN A 51 10.20 4.30 6.24
C GLN A 51 8.71 4.00 6.33
N ALA A 52 8.35 2.79 6.78
CA ALA A 52 6.95 2.43 7.00
C ALA A 52 6.27 3.36 8.01
N SER A 53 6.98 3.76 9.08
CA SER A 53 6.48 4.70 10.07
C SER A 53 6.22 6.09 9.50
N LEU A 54 7.01 6.57 8.54
CA LEU A 54 6.81 7.90 7.95
C LEU A 54 5.45 8.02 7.24
N CYS A 55 5.11 7.06 6.39
CA CYS A 55 3.80 7.06 5.73
C CYS A 55 2.66 6.92 6.76
N PHE A 56 2.84 6.08 7.76
CA PHE A 56 1.88 5.89 8.84
C PHE A 56 1.67 7.17 9.67
N GLU A 57 2.73 7.90 10.00
CA GLU A 57 2.65 9.19 10.70
C GLU A 57 1.89 10.22 9.88
N ILE A 58 2.08 10.26 8.55
CA ILE A 58 1.31 11.14 7.66
C ILE A 58 -0.18 10.76 7.71
N CYS A 59 -0.52 9.47 7.62
CA CYS A 59 -1.90 9.00 7.79
C CYS A 59 -2.48 9.45 9.13
N SER A 60 -1.74 9.24 10.23
CA SER A 60 -2.18 9.64 11.57
C SER A 60 -2.40 11.15 11.70
N ASN A 61 -1.50 11.96 11.15
CA ASN A 61 -1.62 13.42 11.19
C ASN A 61 -2.80 13.95 10.37
N LEU A 62 -3.03 13.39 9.18
CA LEU A 62 -4.19 13.71 8.35
C LEU A 62 -5.50 13.39 9.11
N LEU A 63 -5.58 12.23 9.74
CA LEU A 63 -6.75 11.85 10.53
C LEU A 63 -6.92 12.71 11.77
N LYS A 64 -5.82 13.13 12.43
CA LYS A 64 -5.89 14.03 13.59
C LYS A 64 -6.48 15.38 13.22
N SER A 65 -6.28 15.85 11.99
CA SER A 65 -6.87 17.11 11.52
C SER A 65 -8.38 17.04 11.38
N ILE A 66 -8.92 15.90 10.96
CA ILE A 66 -10.36 15.71 10.72
C ILE A 66 -11.09 15.09 11.91
N ASP A 67 -10.40 14.36 12.77
CA ASP A 67 -10.95 13.76 14.02
C ASP A 67 -10.00 14.02 15.20
N PRO A 68 -9.93 15.27 15.70
CA PRO A 68 -8.99 15.63 16.77
C PRO A 68 -9.34 14.99 18.13
N LYS A 69 -10.55 14.46 18.29
CA LYS A 69 -11.05 13.85 19.52
C LYS A 69 -11.09 12.33 19.48
N ASP A 70 -10.52 11.71 18.46
CA ASP A 70 -10.52 10.26 18.27
C ASP A 70 -11.90 9.60 18.37
N ARG A 71 -12.94 10.26 17.83
CA ARG A 71 -14.33 9.77 17.89
C ARG A 71 -14.58 8.60 16.95
N TYR A 72 -13.92 8.61 15.80
CA TYR A 72 -14.09 7.63 14.73
C TYR A 72 -12.86 6.79 14.50
N PHE A 73 -11.65 7.36 14.76
CA PHE A 73 -10.38 6.72 14.54
C PHE A 73 -9.65 6.50 15.85
N LYS A 74 -9.23 5.25 16.10
CA LYS A 74 -8.39 4.90 17.24
C LYS A 74 -6.97 4.68 16.76
N ARG A 75 -6.06 5.53 17.22
CA ARG A 75 -4.64 5.52 16.82
C ARG A 75 -3.80 4.84 17.87
N TYR A 76 -3.06 3.82 17.43
CA TYR A 76 -2.08 3.10 18.23
C TYR A 76 -0.67 3.34 17.65
N ARG A 77 0.33 2.72 18.20
CA ARG A 77 1.72 2.88 17.78
C ARG A 77 1.97 2.51 16.31
N ASP A 78 1.36 1.44 15.84
CA ASP A 78 1.55 0.82 14.53
C ASP A 78 0.24 0.48 13.80
N THR A 79 -0.87 0.89 14.36
CA THR A 79 -2.20 0.57 13.85
C THR A 79 -3.16 1.74 14.04
N ILE A 80 -3.91 2.07 13.00
CA ILE A 80 -5.07 2.96 13.09
C ILE A 80 -6.31 2.13 12.79
N LYS A 81 -7.32 2.20 13.66
CA LYS A 81 -8.61 1.55 13.47
C LYS A 81 -9.68 2.57 13.13
N PHE A 82 -10.59 2.19 12.25
CA PHE A 82 -11.79 2.92 11.91
C PHE A 82 -13.00 2.09 12.36
N ASP A 83 -13.65 2.51 13.44
CA ASP A 83 -14.67 1.70 14.13
C ASP A 83 -15.94 1.49 13.30
N ARG A 84 -16.30 2.43 12.40
CA ARG A 84 -17.55 2.34 11.63
C ARG A 84 -17.63 1.13 10.70
N THR A 85 -16.51 0.74 10.10
CA THR A 85 -16.40 -0.40 9.17
C THR A 85 -15.52 -1.51 9.70
N VAL A 86 -15.03 -1.38 10.95
CA VAL A 86 -14.06 -2.30 11.57
C VAL A 86 -12.78 -2.42 10.76
N SER A 87 -12.45 -1.37 9.98
CA SER A 87 -11.29 -1.33 9.11
C SER A 87 -10.05 -0.85 9.84
N LYS A 88 -8.87 -1.15 9.29
CA LYS A 88 -7.59 -0.77 9.90
C LYS A 88 -6.51 -0.47 8.87
N ILE A 89 -5.61 0.44 9.23
CA ILE A 89 -4.27 0.57 8.63
C ILE A 89 -3.26 0.05 9.63
N LYS A 90 -2.30 -0.75 9.20
CA LYS A 90 -1.20 -1.23 10.05
C LYS A 90 0.14 -1.21 9.34
N VAL A 91 1.18 -0.97 10.12
CA VAL A 91 2.58 -1.11 9.70
C VAL A 91 3.01 -2.55 9.94
N VAL A 92 3.67 -3.14 8.95
CA VAL A 92 4.29 -4.46 9.07
C VAL A 92 5.77 -4.37 8.74
N ALA A 93 6.58 -5.16 9.44
CA ALA A 93 7.97 -5.34 9.07
C ALA A 93 8.07 -6.07 7.71
N ALA A 94 9.12 -5.81 6.95
CA ALA A 94 9.41 -6.52 5.70
C ALA A 94 9.93 -7.95 5.97
N ASP A 95 9.10 -8.75 6.63
CA ASP A 95 9.35 -10.14 6.98
C ASP A 95 8.18 -10.99 6.48
N ALA A 96 8.38 -11.63 5.33
CA ALA A 96 7.35 -12.41 4.65
C ALA A 96 6.72 -13.48 5.56
N SER A 97 7.51 -14.08 6.46
CA SER A 97 7.02 -15.13 7.36
C SER A 97 5.96 -14.67 8.36
N LYS A 98 5.87 -13.35 8.62
CA LYS A 98 4.90 -12.74 9.53
C LYS A 98 3.65 -12.22 8.85
N LEU A 99 3.58 -12.35 7.52
CA LEU A 99 2.48 -11.87 6.71
C LEU A 99 1.49 -12.97 6.32
N ASP A 100 1.80 -14.22 6.65
CA ASP A 100 0.90 -15.35 6.43
C ASP A 100 -0.43 -15.14 7.18
N GLY A 101 -1.54 -15.40 6.48
CA GLY A 101 -2.88 -15.22 7.03
C GLY A 101 -3.42 -13.78 6.96
N GLU A 102 -2.68 -12.83 6.37
CA GLU A 102 -3.24 -11.52 6.08
C GLU A 102 -4.32 -11.61 4.99
N ASN A 103 -5.27 -10.69 5.05
CA ASN A 103 -6.32 -10.51 4.07
C ASN A 103 -6.36 -9.03 3.69
N ALA A 104 -5.39 -8.61 2.87
CA ALA A 104 -5.21 -7.23 2.53
C ALA A 104 -6.30 -6.74 1.56
N HIS A 105 -6.94 -5.59 1.88
CA HIS A 105 -7.76 -4.85 0.94
C HIS A 105 -6.91 -3.88 0.12
N ALA A 106 -5.90 -3.32 0.74
CA ALA A 106 -4.86 -2.58 0.04
C ALA A 106 -3.52 -2.76 0.75
N PHE A 107 -2.44 -2.66 0.00
CA PHE A 107 -1.12 -2.55 0.60
C PHE A 107 -0.25 -1.54 -0.15
N LEU A 108 0.72 -0.99 0.56
CA LEU A 108 1.79 -0.17 0.00
C LEU A 108 3.12 -0.82 0.32
N THR A 109 3.95 -1.05 -0.70
CA THR A 109 5.38 -1.28 -0.55
C THR A 109 6.11 0.01 -0.93
N ASP A 110 6.60 0.73 0.09
CA ASP A 110 7.34 1.98 -0.12
C ASP A 110 8.83 1.70 -0.29
N GLU A 111 9.48 2.48 -1.15
CA GLU A 111 10.89 2.38 -1.54
C GLU A 111 11.28 0.96 -2.04
N LEU A 112 10.48 0.44 -2.98
CA LEU A 112 10.67 -0.91 -3.53
C LEU A 112 12.09 -1.15 -4.08
N HIS A 113 12.78 -0.09 -4.54
CA HIS A 113 14.15 -0.20 -5.03
C HIS A 113 15.18 -0.64 -3.96
N GLU A 114 14.83 -0.53 -2.68
CA GLU A 114 15.64 -1.01 -1.56
C GLU A 114 15.29 -2.45 -1.15
N ALA A 115 14.22 -3.04 -1.70
CA ALA A 115 13.82 -4.40 -1.36
C ALA A 115 14.86 -5.42 -1.87
N PRO A 116 15.27 -6.37 -1.02
CA PRO A 116 16.25 -7.39 -1.43
C PRO A 116 15.70 -8.35 -2.48
N ASP A 117 14.40 -8.64 -2.41
CA ASP A 117 13.67 -9.52 -3.34
C ASP A 117 12.17 -9.17 -3.38
N GLY A 118 11.40 -9.96 -4.15
CA GLY A 118 9.95 -9.78 -4.30
C GLY A 118 9.09 -10.54 -3.27
N LYS A 119 9.66 -11.23 -2.28
CA LYS A 119 8.91 -12.13 -1.40
C LYS A 119 7.81 -11.44 -0.61
N VAL A 120 8.13 -10.32 0.04
CA VAL A 120 7.15 -9.55 0.82
C VAL A 120 6.02 -9.04 -0.07
N PHE A 121 6.36 -8.52 -1.25
CA PHE A 121 5.37 -8.07 -2.24
C PHE A 121 4.46 -9.23 -2.65
N GLY A 122 5.01 -10.38 -3.05
CA GLY A 122 4.25 -11.55 -3.49
C GLY A 122 3.31 -12.11 -2.42
N VAL A 123 3.74 -12.15 -1.14
CA VAL A 123 2.86 -12.57 -0.03
C VAL A 123 1.72 -11.57 0.17
N LEU A 124 1.98 -10.27 0.10
CA LEU A 124 0.93 -9.26 0.20
C LEU A 124 -0.03 -9.30 -0.98
N GLU A 125 0.47 -9.49 -2.19
CA GLU A 125 -0.35 -9.61 -3.40
C GLU A 125 -1.27 -10.83 -3.33
N THR A 126 -0.74 -12.01 -2.97
CA THR A 126 -1.57 -13.21 -2.79
C THR A 126 -2.58 -13.06 -1.66
N SER A 127 -2.29 -12.29 -0.63
CA SER A 127 -3.20 -12.03 0.49
C SER A 127 -4.47 -11.26 0.09
N MET A 128 -4.47 -10.62 -1.07
CA MET A 128 -5.62 -9.88 -1.60
C MET A 128 -6.68 -10.75 -2.29
N GLY A 129 -6.39 -12.02 -2.54
CA GLY A 129 -7.18 -12.88 -3.43
C GLY A 129 -8.66 -13.06 -3.06
N SER A 130 -9.05 -12.82 -1.80
CA SER A 130 -10.44 -12.90 -1.34
C SER A 130 -11.18 -11.57 -1.40
N ARG A 131 -10.52 -10.47 -1.75
CA ARG A 131 -11.12 -9.14 -1.79
C ARG A 131 -11.75 -8.84 -3.15
N ARG A 132 -12.88 -8.13 -3.10
CA ARG A 132 -13.64 -7.83 -4.31
C ARG A 132 -12.95 -6.81 -5.21
N GLN A 133 -12.34 -5.78 -4.65
CA GLN A 133 -11.66 -4.72 -5.38
C GLN A 133 -10.39 -4.24 -4.66
N PRO A 134 -9.40 -5.13 -4.49
CA PRO A 134 -8.18 -4.78 -3.77
C PRO A 134 -7.32 -3.79 -4.55
N LEU A 135 -6.33 -3.20 -3.87
CA LEU A 135 -5.34 -2.31 -4.49
C LEU A 135 -3.92 -2.62 -4.00
N ALA A 136 -3.08 -3.10 -4.91
CA ALA A 136 -1.64 -3.19 -4.69
C ALA A 136 -0.97 -1.86 -5.06
N MET A 137 -0.16 -1.31 -4.17
CA MET A 137 0.55 -0.06 -4.41
C MET A 137 2.05 -0.24 -4.22
N VAL A 138 2.80 0.27 -5.17
CA VAL A 138 4.24 0.45 -5.09
C VAL A 138 4.55 1.93 -5.17
N ALA A 139 5.40 2.40 -4.28
CA ALA A 139 5.99 3.73 -4.35
C ALA A 139 7.51 3.61 -4.31
N THR A 140 8.19 4.19 -5.31
CA THR A 140 9.63 4.08 -5.41
C THR A 140 10.25 5.32 -6.09
N THR A 141 11.55 5.46 -5.94
CA THR A 141 12.38 6.29 -6.82
C THR A 141 13.09 5.38 -7.81
N ALA A 142 13.62 5.93 -8.90
CA ALA A 142 14.42 5.16 -9.84
C ALA A 142 15.62 4.53 -9.11
N GLY A 143 15.69 3.22 -9.10
CA GLY A 143 16.81 2.46 -8.54
C GLY A 143 17.97 2.36 -9.53
N PHE A 144 19.17 2.03 -9.04
CA PHE A 144 20.35 1.83 -9.87
C PHE A 144 20.57 0.36 -10.25
N ASN A 145 19.94 -0.58 -9.55
CA ASN A 145 20.12 -2.01 -9.78
C ASN A 145 19.13 -2.53 -10.82
N LEU A 146 19.62 -2.76 -12.04
CA LEU A 146 18.85 -3.26 -13.17
C LEU A 146 18.44 -4.76 -13.05
N SER A 147 19.01 -5.48 -12.08
CA SER A 147 18.67 -6.88 -11.78
C SER A 147 17.78 -7.01 -10.55
N SER A 148 17.22 -5.91 -10.06
CA SER A 148 16.34 -5.92 -8.88
C SER A 148 14.90 -6.25 -9.23
N PHE A 149 14.16 -6.79 -8.27
CA PHE A 149 12.70 -6.98 -8.38
C PHE A 149 11.98 -5.66 -8.74
N CYS A 150 12.43 -4.54 -8.21
CA CYS A 150 11.89 -3.22 -8.56
C CYS A 150 12.01 -2.92 -10.05
N TYR A 151 13.15 -3.26 -10.68
CA TYR A 151 13.35 -3.07 -12.11
C TYR A 151 12.53 -4.03 -12.96
N GLU A 152 12.33 -5.27 -12.51
CA GLU A 152 11.43 -6.23 -13.14
C GLU A 152 9.99 -5.70 -13.15
N GLN A 153 9.50 -5.23 -12.00
CA GLN A 153 8.17 -4.61 -11.89
C GLN A 153 8.03 -3.37 -12.79
N ARG A 154 9.04 -2.50 -12.80
CA ARG A 154 9.08 -1.34 -13.70
C ARG A 154 8.98 -1.76 -15.17
N SER A 155 9.77 -2.73 -15.58
CA SER A 155 9.81 -3.22 -16.97
C SER A 155 8.47 -3.83 -17.37
N TYR A 156 7.84 -4.61 -16.49
CA TYR A 156 6.51 -5.17 -16.71
C TYR A 156 5.45 -4.06 -16.90
N ASN A 157 5.41 -3.08 -16.00
CA ASN A 157 4.47 -1.97 -16.10
C ASN A 157 4.65 -1.16 -17.40
N ILE A 158 5.90 -0.98 -17.86
CA ILE A 158 6.18 -0.32 -19.15
C ILE A 158 5.63 -1.16 -20.32
N GLN A 159 5.76 -2.48 -20.27
CA GLN A 159 5.21 -3.37 -21.31
C GLN A 159 3.67 -3.29 -21.33
N VAL A 160 3.01 -3.26 -20.18
CA VAL A 160 1.55 -3.07 -20.09
C VAL A 160 1.14 -1.72 -20.70
N LEU A 161 1.82 -0.63 -20.34
CA LEU A 161 1.55 0.70 -20.90
C LEU A 161 1.74 0.79 -22.42
N ASN A 162 2.68 0.01 -22.96
CA ASN A 162 2.93 -0.07 -24.40
C ASN A 162 2.02 -1.08 -25.13
N GLY A 163 1.11 -1.76 -24.41
CA GLY A 163 0.24 -2.79 -24.98
C GLY A 163 0.97 -4.07 -25.40
N LEU A 164 2.16 -4.32 -24.85
CA LEU A 164 2.98 -5.51 -25.10
C LEU A 164 2.71 -6.65 -24.11
N ALA A 165 2.05 -6.35 -23.01
CA ALA A 165 1.57 -7.30 -22.03
C ALA A 165 0.14 -6.93 -21.61
N ASN A 166 -0.68 -7.93 -21.30
CA ASN A 166 -2.01 -7.72 -20.71
C ASN A 166 -1.87 -7.86 -19.18
N ASP A 167 -2.56 -6.98 -18.48
CA ASP A 167 -2.73 -7.03 -17.05
C ASP A 167 -4.22 -7.34 -16.79
N ASP A 168 -4.53 -8.64 -16.68
CA ASP A 168 -5.90 -9.15 -16.48
C ASP A 168 -6.32 -9.16 -15.00
#